data_32e151122b62fad0f851f6a7d5d452a2
#
_entry.id   32e151122b62fad0f851f6a7d5d452a2
#
_cell.length_a   1.000
_cell.length_b   1.000
_cell.length_c   1.000
_cell.angle_alpha   90.00
_cell.angle_beta   90.00
_cell.angle_gamma   90.00
#
_symmetry.space_group_name_H-M   'P 1'
#
loop_
_entity.id
_entity.type
_entity.pdbx_description
1 polymer ?
#
loop_
_entity_poly.entity_id
_entity_poly.type
_entity_poly.pdbx_seq_one_letter_code
_entity_poly.pdbx_strand_id
1 'polypeptide(L)'
;MILNNIAKTILFNPLSKDVNELYIVSGYATPTMLSWYIKNLYHKTQAPIRIYLLVGMVPFDGISVSVHEGFIHLMQDELPPEIERLECSYIYDAPAVHSNLFIWAKDGSPVLAFAGSANFV
;
A
#
# COMPACT_ATOMS: atom_id res chain seq x y z
N MET A 1 -12.28 2.22 3.32
CA MET A 1 -11.13 3.04 3.78
C MET A 1 -11.06 4.42 3.13
N ILE A 2 -11.36 4.52 1.85
CA ILE A 2 -11.09 5.73 1.05
C ILE A 2 -11.68 7.03 1.62
N LEU A 3 -12.89 7.00 2.16
CA LEU A 3 -13.68 8.20 2.49
C LEU A 3 -13.76 8.49 4.00
N ASN A 4 -12.86 7.98 4.81
CA ASN A 4 -12.96 8.18 6.24
C ASN A 4 -11.66 8.68 6.88
N ASN A 5 -11.75 9.05 8.17
CA ASN A 5 -10.61 9.55 8.95
C ASN A 5 -9.51 8.49 9.12
N ILE A 6 -9.81 7.21 8.96
CA ILE A 6 -8.84 6.11 9.06
C ILE A 6 -7.79 6.25 7.96
N ALA A 7 -8.22 6.46 6.72
CA ALA A 7 -7.28 6.65 5.60
C ALA A 7 -6.37 7.84 5.84
N LYS A 8 -6.92 8.97 6.30
CA LYS A 8 -6.14 10.15 6.60
C LYS A 8 -5.10 9.90 7.69
N THR A 9 -5.50 9.23 8.77
CA THR A 9 -4.63 8.94 9.91
C THR A 9 -3.51 7.97 9.55
N ILE A 10 -3.80 6.94 8.74
CA ILE A 10 -2.86 5.86 8.43
C ILE A 10 -1.97 6.21 7.23
N LEU A 11 -2.55 6.83 6.20
CA LEU A 11 -1.91 6.94 4.89
C LEU A 11 -1.33 8.32 4.59
N PHE A 12 -1.81 9.38 5.23
CA PHE A 12 -1.41 10.75 4.93
C PHE A 12 -0.75 11.48 6.09
N ASN A 13 -1.30 11.41 7.29
CA ASN A 13 -0.73 12.11 8.45
C ASN A 13 0.74 11.72 8.73
N PRO A 14 1.15 10.43 8.60
CA PRO A 14 2.55 10.06 8.81
C PRO A 14 3.55 10.70 7.85
N LEU A 15 3.11 11.22 6.71
CA LEU A 15 3.99 11.89 5.74
C LEU A 15 4.65 13.16 6.30
N SER A 16 4.13 13.72 7.40
CA SER A 16 4.77 14.85 8.09
C SER A 16 5.99 14.44 8.92
N LYS A 17 6.19 13.13 9.13
CA LYS A 17 7.34 12.57 9.84
C LYS A 17 8.47 12.27 8.88
N ASP A 18 9.65 11.99 9.41
CA ASP A 18 10.81 11.57 8.61
C ASP A 18 10.66 10.08 8.24
N VAL A 19 9.87 9.82 7.21
CA VAL A 19 9.59 8.49 6.68
C VAL A 19 9.78 8.49 5.17
N ASN A 20 10.23 7.36 4.61
CA ASN A 20 10.40 7.20 3.16
C ASN A 20 9.94 5.84 2.63
N GLU A 21 9.36 5.01 3.47
CA GLU A 21 8.86 3.70 3.10
C GLU A 21 7.50 3.44 3.73
N LEU A 22 6.59 2.87 2.95
CA LEU A 22 5.30 2.37 3.42
C LEU A 22 5.15 0.91 3.05
N TYR A 23 5.02 0.06 4.05
CA TYR A 23 4.73 -1.36 3.90
C TYR A 23 3.27 -1.59 4.24
N ILE A 24 2.52 -2.14 3.29
CA ILE A 24 1.10 -2.47 3.45
C ILE A 24 0.94 -3.98 3.33
N VAL A 25 0.45 -4.62 4.38
CA VAL A 25 -0.04 -6.00 4.34
C VAL A 25 -1.55 -5.91 4.46
N SER A 26 -2.27 -6.37 3.45
CA SER A 26 -3.73 -6.33 3.45
C SER A 26 -4.27 -7.67 2.95
N GLY A 27 -5.25 -8.23 3.66
CA GLY A 27 -5.89 -9.46 3.22
C GLY A 27 -6.44 -9.31 1.81
N TYR A 28 -7.13 -8.21 1.57
CA TYR A 28 -7.68 -7.83 0.27
C TYR A 28 -7.20 -6.43 -0.10
N ALA A 29 -6.88 -6.22 -1.37
CA ALA A 29 -6.47 -4.93 -1.89
C ALA A 29 -6.93 -4.78 -3.34
N THR A 30 -7.12 -3.53 -3.77
CA THR A 30 -7.54 -3.23 -5.14
C THR A 30 -6.59 -2.26 -5.83
N PRO A 31 -6.38 -2.40 -7.15
CA PRO A 31 -5.66 -1.39 -7.92
C PRO A 31 -6.31 -0.02 -7.86
N THR A 32 -7.65 0.03 -7.75
CA THR A 32 -8.40 1.28 -7.60
C THR A 32 -7.97 2.05 -6.36
N MET A 33 -7.85 1.37 -5.21
CA MET A 33 -7.40 2.00 -3.98
C MET A 33 -5.95 2.47 -4.09
N LEU A 34 -5.07 1.66 -4.66
CA LEU A 34 -3.67 2.01 -4.86
C LEU A 34 -3.54 3.22 -5.79
N SER A 35 -4.28 3.24 -6.91
CA SER A 35 -4.31 4.36 -7.83
C SER A 35 -4.80 5.64 -7.15
N TRP A 36 -5.87 5.55 -6.38
CA TRP A 36 -6.39 6.67 -5.61
C TRP A 36 -5.34 7.22 -4.63
N TYR A 37 -4.66 6.34 -3.91
CA TYR A 37 -3.61 6.74 -2.97
C TYR A 37 -2.46 7.46 -3.68
N ILE A 38 -1.96 6.88 -4.76
CA ILE A 38 -0.88 7.47 -5.56
C ILE A 38 -1.25 8.88 -6.02
N LYS A 39 -2.46 9.06 -6.55
CA LYS A 39 -2.91 10.37 -7.02
C LYS A 39 -3.03 11.40 -5.90
N ASN A 40 -3.40 10.96 -4.71
CA ASN A 40 -3.57 11.85 -3.56
C ASN A 40 -2.27 12.14 -2.80
N LEU A 41 -1.16 11.55 -3.20
CA LEU A 41 0.16 11.91 -2.67
C LEU A 41 0.72 13.22 -3.25
N TYR A 42 0.09 13.77 -4.28
CA TYR A 42 0.54 14.97 -4.96
C TYR A 42 0.83 16.11 -3.97
N HIS A 43 2.06 16.59 -3.98
CA HIS A 43 2.59 17.63 -3.07
C HIS A 43 2.46 17.34 -1.56
N LYS A 44 2.23 16.07 -1.18
CA LYS A 44 2.10 15.70 0.24
C LYS A 44 3.34 15.05 0.83
N THR A 45 4.31 14.66 0.00
CA THR A 45 5.55 14.03 0.47
C THR A 45 6.66 15.07 0.60
N GLN A 46 7.47 14.95 1.66
CA GLN A 46 8.66 15.78 1.83
C GLN A 46 9.82 15.31 0.95
N ALA A 47 9.86 13.99 0.71
CA ALA A 47 10.80 13.33 -0.17
C ALA A 47 10.08 12.14 -0.83
N PRO A 48 10.57 11.63 -1.97
CA PRO A 48 9.96 10.47 -2.59
C PRO A 48 9.89 9.27 -1.64
N ILE A 49 8.78 8.53 -1.70
CA ILE A 49 8.57 7.34 -0.88
C ILE A 49 8.57 6.07 -1.71
N ARG A 50 8.87 4.95 -1.06
CA ARG A 50 8.75 3.61 -1.61
C ARG A 50 7.54 2.93 -0.99
N ILE A 51 6.71 2.31 -1.83
CA ILE A 51 5.47 1.63 -1.40
C ILE A 51 5.61 0.13 -1.72
N TYR A 52 5.38 -0.70 -0.72
CA TYR A 52 5.38 -2.14 -0.81
C TYR A 52 4.02 -2.67 -0.35
N LEU A 53 3.26 -3.28 -1.25
CA LEU A 53 1.95 -3.85 -0.97
C LEU A 53 2.01 -5.37 -1.09
N LEU A 54 1.64 -6.06 -0.01
CA LEU A 54 1.47 -7.51 0.03
C LEU A 54 0.00 -7.86 0.21
N VAL A 55 -0.57 -8.60 -0.73
CA VAL A 55 -1.97 -9.06 -0.69
C VAL A 55 -2.00 -10.47 -0.08
N GLY A 56 -2.66 -10.60 1.06
CA GLY A 56 -2.53 -11.76 1.93
C GLY A 56 -3.47 -12.93 1.67
N MET A 57 -4.67 -12.67 1.10
CA MET A 57 -5.70 -13.71 0.95
C MET A 57 -5.69 -14.42 -0.40
N VAL A 58 -4.71 -14.16 -1.26
CA VAL A 58 -4.59 -14.77 -2.60
C VAL A 58 -4.53 -16.32 -2.54
N PRO A 59 -3.82 -16.96 -1.58
CA PRO A 59 -3.81 -18.42 -1.51
C PRO A 59 -5.19 -19.04 -1.27
N PHE A 60 -6.09 -18.30 -0.62
CA PHE A 60 -7.44 -18.75 -0.29
C PHE A 60 -8.45 -18.40 -1.38
N ASP A 61 -8.49 -17.13 -1.78
CA ASP A 61 -9.52 -16.62 -2.70
C ASP A 61 -9.05 -16.47 -4.14
N GLY A 62 -7.75 -16.61 -4.39
CA GLY A 62 -7.17 -16.29 -5.69
C GLY A 62 -7.15 -14.80 -5.97
N ILE A 63 -6.84 -14.46 -7.20
CA ILE A 63 -6.87 -13.09 -7.70
C ILE A 63 -7.38 -13.11 -9.14
N SER A 64 -8.30 -12.22 -9.49
CA SER A 64 -8.79 -12.15 -10.85
C SER A 64 -7.73 -11.62 -11.81
N VAL A 65 -7.81 -12.01 -13.08
CA VAL A 65 -6.88 -11.53 -14.12
C VAL A 65 -6.93 -10.00 -14.21
N SER A 66 -8.12 -9.41 -14.18
CA SER A 66 -8.25 -7.95 -14.30
C SER A 66 -7.64 -7.21 -13.12
N VAL A 67 -7.76 -7.71 -11.89
CA VAL A 67 -7.13 -7.12 -10.72
C VAL A 67 -5.61 -7.25 -10.80
N HIS A 68 -5.11 -8.43 -11.16
CA HIS A 68 -3.68 -8.64 -11.34
C HIS A 68 -3.11 -7.70 -12.41
N GLU A 69 -3.76 -7.60 -13.56
CA GLU A 69 -3.34 -6.67 -14.61
C GLU A 69 -3.36 -5.22 -14.15
N GLY A 70 -4.34 -4.84 -13.34
CA GLY A 70 -4.41 -3.50 -12.76
C GLY A 70 -3.18 -3.17 -11.90
N PHE A 71 -2.71 -4.10 -11.07
CA PHE A 71 -1.47 -3.92 -10.30
C PHE A 71 -0.24 -3.86 -11.21
N ILE A 72 -0.17 -4.73 -12.21
CA ILE A 72 0.94 -4.72 -13.17
C ILE A 72 1.02 -3.38 -13.90
N HIS A 73 -0.09 -2.85 -14.37
CA HIS A 73 -0.13 -1.53 -15.02
C HIS A 73 0.39 -0.43 -14.11
N LEU A 74 -0.03 -0.41 -12.84
CA LEU A 74 0.44 0.61 -11.89
C LEU A 74 1.95 0.52 -11.64
N MET A 75 2.52 -0.69 -11.60
CA MET A 75 3.95 -0.87 -11.42
C MET A 75 4.78 -0.54 -12.67
N GLN A 76 4.20 -0.70 -13.87
CA GLN A 76 4.89 -0.47 -15.15
C GLN A 76 4.74 0.96 -15.67
N ASP A 77 3.68 1.65 -15.27
CA ASP A 77 3.43 3.03 -15.69
C ASP A 77 4.48 3.97 -15.10
N GLU A 78 4.62 5.14 -15.71
CA GLU A 78 5.47 6.19 -15.18
C GLU A 78 4.91 6.65 -13.82
N LEU A 79 5.74 6.52 -12.78
CA LEU A 79 5.36 6.93 -11.44
C LEU A 79 5.52 8.44 -11.27
N PRO A 80 4.63 9.10 -10.48
CA PRO A 80 4.81 10.51 -10.16
C PRO A 80 6.06 10.74 -9.32
N PRO A 81 6.56 12.00 -9.24
CA PRO A 81 7.77 12.32 -8.49
C PRO A 81 7.71 11.94 -7.00
N GLU A 82 6.50 11.88 -6.42
CA GLU A 82 6.29 11.51 -5.02
C GLU A 82 6.62 10.05 -4.73
N ILE A 83 6.72 9.20 -5.75
CA ILE A 83 6.96 7.77 -5.58
C ILE A 83 8.25 7.37 -6.26
N GLU A 84 9.21 6.89 -5.46
CA GLU A 84 10.48 6.37 -5.95
C GLU A 84 10.33 4.94 -6.46
N ARG A 85 9.51 4.11 -5.79
CA ARG A 85 9.33 2.70 -6.09
C ARG A 85 7.96 2.21 -5.66
N LEU A 86 7.36 1.35 -6.47
CA LEU A 86 6.11 0.66 -6.17
C LEU A 86 6.29 -0.83 -6.45
N GLU A 87 6.04 -1.65 -5.43
CA GLU A 87 6.02 -3.10 -5.55
C GLU A 87 4.72 -3.66 -5.00
N CYS A 88 4.05 -4.50 -5.79
CA CYS A 88 2.89 -5.27 -5.37
C CYS A 88 3.25 -6.75 -5.43
N SER A 89 2.97 -7.45 -4.35
CA SER A 89 3.28 -8.88 -4.20
C SER A 89 2.08 -9.62 -3.63
N TYR A 90 2.05 -10.93 -3.84
CA TYR A 90 1.01 -11.80 -3.29
C TYR A 90 1.65 -12.87 -2.43
N ILE A 91 0.98 -13.27 -1.36
CA ILE A 91 1.31 -14.52 -0.69
C ILE A 91 0.90 -15.65 -1.64
N TYR A 92 1.84 -16.53 -1.95
CA TYR A 92 1.66 -17.56 -2.95
C TYR A 92 1.70 -18.96 -2.34
N ASP A 93 2.75 -19.26 -1.59
CA ASP A 93 3.14 -20.60 -1.17
C ASP A 93 3.11 -20.76 0.36
N ALA A 94 2.42 -19.89 1.04
CA ALA A 94 2.29 -19.86 2.49
C ALA A 94 0.80 -19.82 2.87
N PRO A 95 0.46 -20.07 4.14
CA PRO A 95 -0.91 -19.85 4.60
C PRO A 95 -1.38 -18.43 4.31
N ALA A 96 -2.66 -18.28 3.96
CA ALA A 96 -3.25 -16.97 3.73
C ALA A 96 -3.14 -16.08 4.97
N VAL A 97 -2.91 -14.79 4.76
CA VAL A 97 -2.86 -13.78 5.81
C VAL A 97 -4.06 -12.85 5.69
N HIS A 98 -4.87 -12.80 6.75
CA HIS A 98 -6.07 -11.97 6.82
C HIS A 98 -5.85 -10.69 7.66
N SER A 99 -4.68 -10.50 8.23
CA SER A 99 -4.33 -9.29 8.97
C SER A 99 -4.11 -8.11 8.06
N ASN A 100 -4.44 -6.92 8.53
CA ASN A 100 -4.15 -5.67 7.84
C ASN A 100 -3.17 -4.86 8.68
N LEU A 101 -2.03 -4.55 8.08
CA LEU A 101 -0.91 -3.90 8.75
C LEU A 101 -0.35 -2.82 7.84
N PHE A 102 -0.10 -1.64 8.40
CA PHE A 102 0.51 -0.51 7.71
C PHE A 102 1.72 -0.08 8.52
N ILE A 103 2.91 -0.13 7.92
CA ILE A 103 4.15 0.23 8.59
C ILE A 103 4.84 1.33 7.81
N TRP A 104 5.05 2.46 8.45
CA TRP A 104 5.90 3.53 7.96
C TRP A 104 7.30 3.37 8.52
N ALA A 105 8.29 3.50 7.65
CA ALA A 105 9.68 3.28 8.01
C ALA A 105 10.59 4.35 7.40
N LYS A 106 11.77 4.49 7.96
CA LYS A 106 12.87 5.28 7.43
C LYS A 106 14.07 4.38 7.21
N ASP A 107 14.47 4.20 5.95
CA ASP A 107 15.62 3.38 5.56
C ASP A 107 15.62 1.99 6.26
N GLY A 108 14.47 1.31 6.22
CA GLY A 108 14.28 -0.01 6.81
C GLY A 108 14.00 -0.04 8.31
N SER A 109 14.03 1.09 9.01
CA SER A 109 13.74 1.16 10.45
C SER A 109 12.30 1.60 10.66
N PRO A 110 11.45 0.78 11.32
CA PRO A 110 10.07 1.14 11.58
C PRO A 110 9.96 2.41 12.43
N VAL A 111 9.06 3.31 12.04
CA VAL A 111 8.79 4.55 12.76
C VAL A 111 7.40 4.51 13.37
N LEU A 112 6.41 4.01 12.62
CA LEU A 112 5.01 4.04 13.02
C LEU A 112 4.29 2.86 12.38
N ALA A 113 3.42 2.20 13.14
CA ALA A 113 2.65 1.07 12.64
C ALA A 113 1.18 1.16 13.07
N PHE A 114 0.31 0.70 12.19
CA PHE A 114 -1.13 0.58 12.44
C PHE A 114 -1.57 -0.83 12.07
N ALA A 115 -2.37 -1.45 12.93
CA ALA A 115 -2.97 -2.75 12.68
C ALA A 115 -4.48 -2.67 12.91
N GLY A 116 -5.25 -3.37 12.10
CA GLY A 116 -6.70 -3.36 12.26
C GLY A 116 -7.44 -4.21 11.23
N SER A 117 -8.74 -3.94 11.10
CA SER A 117 -9.62 -4.69 10.21
C SER A 117 -9.85 -4.02 8.85
N ALA A 118 -9.32 -2.83 8.62
CA ALA A 118 -9.53 -2.09 7.39
C ALA A 118 -8.63 -2.59 6.26
N ASN A 119 -9.21 -3.17 5.21
CA ASN A 119 -8.50 -3.57 4.00
C ASN A 119 -8.14 -2.35 3.14
N PHE A 120 -7.12 -2.52 2.32
CA PHE A 120 -6.67 -1.52 1.35
C PHE A 120 -7.50 -1.59 0.06
N VAL A 121 -8.76 -1.29 0.21
CA VAL A 121 -9.76 -1.34 -0.88
C VAL A 121 -10.56 -0.06 -1.00
#